data_157696d4fe31e308483c161aeeb513f4
#
_entry.id   157696d4fe31e308483c161aeeb513f4
#
_cell.length_a   1.000
_cell.length_b   1.000
_cell.length_c   1.000
_cell.angle_alpha   90.00
_cell.angle_beta   90.00
_cell.angle_gamma   90.00
#
_symmetry.space_group_name_H-M   'P 1'
#
loop_
_entity.id
_entity.type
_entity.pdbx_description
1 polymer ?
#
loop_
_entity_poly.entity_id
_entity_poly.type
_entity_poly.pdbx_seq_one_letter_code
_entity_poly.pdbx_strand_id
1 'polypeptide(L)'
;VSVVAITVRLDHGGEPGRPLDVLAYVCMIGVGVALAFRRRWPTGTLYAILALTLVYVIRDYTGGPFFLAVFIAIATVASVMPTREALPRVAIAFVALALSGIFVDSADESGWVHLLYLSWSVVAFLAGKTVRDRRELLTGLRERNRHLEETQEEEARRRVAEERVRIARDLHDIVAHNIAAISLQAATGAYVA
;
A
#
# COMPACT_ATOMS: atom_id res chain seq x y z
N VAL A 1 -5.16 11.90 21.74
CA VAL A 1 -5.86 11.70 23.04
C VAL A 1 -5.61 10.30 23.56
N SER A 2 -5.76 9.25 22.75
CA SER A 2 -5.56 7.85 23.18
C SER A 2 -4.13 7.53 23.64
N VAL A 3 -3.10 8.08 22.97
CA VAL A 3 -1.68 7.85 23.29
C VAL A 3 -1.33 8.46 24.66
N VAL A 4 -1.80 9.66 24.94
CA VAL A 4 -1.61 10.34 26.24
C VAL A 4 -2.31 9.58 27.34
N ALA A 5 -3.52 9.08 27.12
CA ALA A 5 -4.28 8.32 28.12
C ALA A 5 -3.62 6.97 28.47
N ILE A 6 -2.99 6.29 27.49
CA ILE A 6 -2.27 5.04 27.72
C ILE A 6 -0.99 5.30 28.53
N THR A 7 -0.24 6.35 28.22
CA THR A 7 0.99 6.71 28.96
C THR A 7 0.70 7.03 30.43
N VAL A 8 -0.33 7.82 30.71
CA VAL A 8 -0.73 8.16 32.09
C VAL A 8 -1.20 6.92 32.89
N ARG A 9 -1.73 5.90 32.22
CA ARG A 9 -2.21 4.69 32.91
C ARG A 9 -1.11 3.65 33.19
N LEU A 10 -0.01 3.66 32.43
CA LEU A 10 1.11 2.73 32.62
C LEU A 10 2.09 3.18 33.72
N ASP A 11 1.99 4.43 34.16
CA ASP A 11 2.84 5.03 35.21
C ASP A 11 2.57 4.49 36.62
N HIS A 12 1.63 3.56 36.81
CA HIS A 12 1.20 3.09 38.14
C HIS A 12 1.88 1.82 38.61
N GLY A 13 2.98 1.35 38.04
CA GLY A 13 3.53 0.04 38.38
C GLY A 13 5.04 -0.16 38.34
N GLY A 14 5.84 0.87 38.13
CA GLY A 14 7.30 0.77 38.06
C GLY A 14 8.01 1.82 38.89
N GLU A 15 9.27 1.61 39.26
CA GLU A 15 10.12 2.52 39.98
C GLU A 15 9.94 4.00 39.56
N PRO A 16 10.11 4.99 40.45
CA PRO A 16 9.78 6.38 40.17
C PRO A 16 10.75 6.96 39.14
N GLY A 17 10.43 6.75 37.86
CA GLY A 17 11.02 7.51 36.80
C GLY A 17 10.62 8.98 36.93
N ARG A 18 11.32 9.82 36.21
CA ARG A 18 11.13 11.27 36.28
C ARG A 18 9.67 11.64 36.01
N PRO A 19 9.03 12.48 36.85
CA PRO A 19 7.66 12.89 36.64
C PRO A 19 7.50 13.55 35.25
N LEU A 20 6.33 13.33 34.63
CA LEU A 20 6.04 13.87 33.30
C LEU A 20 6.02 15.40 33.34
N ASP A 21 7.11 16.00 32.92
CA ASP A 21 7.29 17.45 32.78
C ASP A 21 6.58 17.98 31.51
N VAL A 22 6.45 19.28 31.43
CA VAL A 22 5.91 19.97 30.22
C VAL A 22 6.61 19.49 28.95
N LEU A 23 7.90 19.16 29.00
CA LEU A 23 8.65 18.62 27.87
C LEU A 23 8.13 17.27 27.39
N ALA A 24 7.75 16.36 28.30
CA ALA A 24 7.19 15.06 27.94
C ALA A 24 5.86 15.23 27.16
N TYR A 25 4.99 16.14 27.63
CA TYR A 25 3.75 16.45 26.90
C TYR A 25 4.00 17.09 25.55
N VAL A 26 4.98 17.97 25.43
CA VAL A 26 5.40 18.57 24.14
C VAL A 26 5.89 17.47 23.18
N CYS A 27 6.69 16.52 23.66
CA CYS A 27 7.14 15.38 22.85
C CYS A 27 5.96 14.52 22.38
N MET A 28 4.99 14.22 23.26
CA MET A 28 3.80 13.44 22.92
C MET A 28 2.95 14.13 21.83
N ILE A 29 2.70 15.42 21.99
CA ILE A 29 1.97 16.23 21.01
C ILE A 29 2.75 16.28 19.70
N GLY A 30 4.06 16.50 19.76
CA GLY A 30 4.97 16.53 18.61
C GLY A 30 4.93 15.23 17.80
N VAL A 31 4.94 14.07 18.47
CA VAL A 31 4.80 12.76 17.82
C VAL A 31 3.43 12.62 17.15
N GLY A 32 2.37 13.04 17.82
CA GLY A 32 1.00 13.03 17.26
C GLY A 32 0.89 13.89 15.99
N VAL A 33 1.45 15.11 16.03
CA VAL A 33 1.51 16.03 14.89
C VAL A 33 2.36 15.43 13.77
N ALA A 34 3.54 14.90 14.07
CA ALA A 34 4.39 14.26 13.08
C ALA A 34 3.66 13.09 12.38
N LEU A 35 2.94 12.24 13.14
CA LEU A 35 2.14 11.15 12.57
C LEU A 35 1.01 11.65 11.65
N ALA A 36 0.43 12.82 11.89
CA ALA A 36 -0.57 13.40 11.00
C ALA A 36 0.01 13.72 9.61
N PHE A 37 1.27 14.13 9.54
CA PHE A 37 1.98 14.46 8.29
C PHE A 37 2.67 13.27 7.62
N ARG A 38 2.59 12.05 8.18
CA ARG A 38 3.31 10.86 7.69
C ARG A 38 3.07 10.52 6.22
N ARG A 39 1.90 10.87 5.67
CA ARG A 39 1.55 10.62 4.26
C ARG A 39 2.19 11.62 3.31
N ARG A 40 2.43 12.84 3.78
CA ARG A 40 2.98 13.92 2.95
C ARG A 40 4.51 13.92 2.95
N TRP A 41 5.11 13.66 4.12
CA TRP A 41 6.56 13.67 4.31
C TRP A 41 7.01 12.46 5.14
N PRO A 42 6.97 11.24 4.57
CA PRO A 42 7.20 10.02 5.31
C PRO A 42 8.59 9.94 5.95
N THR A 43 9.65 10.38 5.22
CA THR A 43 11.02 10.42 5.74
C THR A 43 11.19 11.46 6.85
N GLY A 44 10.66 12.65 6.65
CA GLY A 44 10.72 13.71 7.68
C GLY A 44 9.98 13.29 8.94
N THR A 45 8.84 12.65 8.81
CA THR A 45 8.08 12.10 9.95
C THR A 45 8.88 11.04 10.70
N LEU A 46 9.54 10.10 10.00
CA LEU A 46 10.36 9.07 10.62
C LEU A 46 11.45 9.68 11.49
N TYR A 47 12.22 10.62 10.94
CA TYR A 47 13.32 11.25 11.67
C TYR A 47 12.85 12.18 12.80
N ALA A 48 11.74 12.89 12.61
CA ALA A 48 11.14 13.71 13.66
C ALA A 48 10.68 12.86 14.86
N ILE A 49 9.99 11.75 14.59
CA ILE A 49 9.55 10.82 15.64
C ILE A 49 10.77 10.19 16.32
N LEU A 50 11.77 9.79 15.55
CA LEU A 50 13.00 9.21 16.10
C LEU A 50 13.71 10.19 17.02
N ALA A 51 13.87 11.45 16.60
CA ALA A 51 14.50 12.50 17.42
C ALA A 51 13.72 12.75 18.72
N LEU A 52 12.38 12.85 18.63
CA LEU A 52 11.53 13.03 19.82
C LEU A 52 11.61 11.82 20.76
N THR A 53 11.64 10.60 20.21
CA THR A 53 11.82 9.37 21.00
C THR A 53 13.19 9.35 21.69
N LEU A 54 14.25 9.75 20.99
CA LEU A 54 15.58 9.80 21.55
C LEU A 54 15.69 10.84 22.69
N VAL A 55 15.10 12.02 22.51
CA VAL A 55 15.00 13.03 23.58
C VAL A 55 14.27 12.49 24.80
N TYR A 56 13.19 11.74 24.57
CA TYR A 56 12.38 11.13 25.63
C TYR A 56 13.18 10.08 26.42
N VAL A 57 13.93 9.23 25.72
CA VAL A 57 14.77 8.19 26.31
C VAL A 57 15.95 8.80 27.09
N ILE A 58 16.69 9.78 26.51
CA ILE A 58 17.84 10.42 27.18
C ILE A 58 17.43 11.16 28.46
N ARG A 59 16.17 11.64 28.52
CA ARG A 59 15.64 12.31 29.72
C ARG A 59 15.10 11.36 30.76
N ASP A 60 15.20 10.06 30.54
CA ASP A 60 14.76 8.98 31.44
C ASP A 60 13.28 9.10 31.86
N TYR A 61 12.44 9.48 30.90
CA TYR A 61 10.99 9.44 31.12
C TYR A 61 10.49 8.01 31.02
N THR A 62 9.85 7.53 32.09
CA THR A 62 9.29 6.17 32.14
C THR A 62 8.06 6.03 31.26
N GLY A 63 8.06 4.92 30.54
CA GLY A 63 6.88 4.32 29.89
C GLY A 63 6.16 5.23 28.89
N GLY A 64 5.93 4.72 27.70
CA GLY A 64 5.07 5.41 26.76
C GLY A 64 5.03 4.71 25.40
N PRO A 65 3.95 4.85 24.64
CA PRO A 65 3.81 4.21 23.34
C PRO A 65 4.63 4.90 22.23
N PHE A 66 5.73 5.62 22.57
CA PHE A 66 6.62 6.26 21.58
C PHE A 66 7.15 5.28 20.56
N PHE A 67 7.51 4.07 21.01
CA PHE A 67 7.97 3.00 20.11
C PHE A 67 6.92 2.60 19.09
N LEU A 68 5.64 2.62 19.47
CA LEU A 68 4.55 2.36 18.53
C LEU A 68 4.53 3.40 17.40
N ALA A 69 4.79 4.66 17.71
CA ALA A 69 4.88 5.72 16.71
C ALA A 69 6.05 5.51 15.74
N VAL A 70 7.20 5.03 16.24
CA VAL A 70 8.36 4.66 15.41
C VAL A 70 7.99 3.49 14.48
N PHE A 71 7.31 2.46 14.97
CA PHE A 71 6.87 1.32 14.15
C PHE A 71 5.91 1.77 13.04
N ILE A 72 4.94 2.64 13.37
CA ILE A 72 4.03 3.21 12.38
C ILE A 72 4.79 4.04 11.34
N ALA A 73 5.80 4.81 11.74
CA ALA A 73 6.62 5.59 10.84
C ALA A 73 7.46 4.70 9.91
N ILE A 74 8.09 3.65 10.44
CA ILE A 74 8.84 2.64 9.67
C ILE A 74 7.93 1.95 8.66
N ALA A 75 6.76 1.46 9.09
CA ALA A 75 5.78 0.82 8.21
C ALA A 75 5.29 1.78 7.11
N THR A 76 5.12 3.06 7.44
CA THR A 76 4.71 4.07 6.47
C THR A 76 5.80 4.30 5.41
N VAL A 77 7.06 4.47 5.80
CA VAL A 77 8.19 4.62 4.87
C VAL A 77 8.30 3.40 3.96
N ALA A 78 8.22 2.18 4.52
CA ALA A 78 8.30 0.94 3.77
C ALA A 78 7.11 0.74 2.80
N SER A 79 5.92 1.29 3.14
CA SER A 79 4.72 1.18 2.28
C SER A 79 4.66 2.18 1.13
N VAL A 80 5.41 3.30 1.23
CA VAL A 80 5.37 4.41 0.26
C VAL A 80 6.59 4.41 -0.64
N MET A 81 7.78 4.09 -0.09
CA MET A 81 9.04 4.19 -0.81
C MET A 81 9.53 2.85 -1.36
N PRO A 82 10.29 2.86 -2.49
CA PRO A 82 10.94 1.65 -2.98
C PRO A 82 11.92 1.10 -1.94
N THR A 83 12.03 -0.21 -1.88
CA THR A 83 12.85 -0.90 -0.86
C THR A 83 14.30 -0.39 -0.83
N ARG A 84 14.85 -0.05 -1.99
CA ARG A 84 16.22 0.51 -2.11
C ARG A 84 16.38 1.83 -1.37
N GLU A 85 15.34 2.64 -1.33
CA GLU A 85 15.35 3.94 -0.66
C GLU A 85 14.87 3.85 0.79
N ALA A 86 13.94 2.96 1.09
CA ALA A 86 13.43 2.74 2.44
C ALA A 86 14.47 2.09 3.35
N LEU A 87 15.23 1.12 2.83
CA LEU A 87 16.18 0.32 3.61
C LEU A 87 17.23 1.17 4.35
N PRO A 88 17.98 2.11 3.71
CA PRO A 88 18.98 2.91 4.42
C PRO A 88 18.34 3.82 5.48
N ARG A 89 17.15 4.36 5.23
CA ARG A 89 16.45 5.24 6.18
C ARG A 89 15.97 4.46 7.42
N VAL A 90 15.46 3.26 7.21
CA VAL A 90 15.05 2.35 8.28
C VAL A 90 16.28 1.82 9.03
N ALA A 91 17.38 1.54 8.35
CA ALA A 91 18.64 1.14 8.99
C ALA A 91 19.16 2.21 9.95
N ILE A 92 19.07 3.49 9.58
CA ILE A 92 19.43 4.61 10.48
C ILE A 92 18.51 4.58 11.73
N ALA A 93 17.21 4.38 11.56
CA ALA A 93 16.29 4.28 12.70
C ALA A 93 16.62 3.06 13.59
N PHE A 94 17.00 1.94 12.99
CA PHE A 94 17.44 0.74 13.70
C PHE A 94 18.70 1.00 14.54
N VAL A 95 19.71 1.62 13.93
CA VAL A 95 20.95 1.96 14.63
C VAL A 95 20.69 2.93 15.77
N ALA A 96 19.87 3.96 15.56
CA ALA A 96 19.52 4.91 16.60
C ALA A 96 18.77 4.27 17.77
N LEU A 97 17.84 3.35 17.48
CA LEU A 97 17.14 2.58 18.52
C LEU A 97 18.09 1.61 19.26
N ALA A 98 19.02 0.98 18.55
CA ALA A 98 20.00 0.10 19.18
C ALA A 98 20.97 0.89 20.08
N LEU A 99 21.43 2.07 19.62
CA LEU A 99 22.30 2.95 20.42
C LEU A 99 21.57 3.55 21.64
N SER A 100 20.26 3.78 21.57
CA SER A 100 19.50 4.28 22.72
C SER A 100 19.57 3.34 23.93
N GLY A 101 19.72 2.02 23.69
CA GLY A 101 19.93 1.05 24.76
C GLY A 101 21.23 1.19 25.53
N ILE A 102 22.24 1.82 24.95
CA ILE A 102 23.53 2.05 25.62
C ILE A 102 23.42 3.19 26.66
N PHE A 103 22.47 4.11 26.42
CA PHE A 103 22.26 5.28 27.28
C PHE A 103 21.24 5.01 28.41
N VAL A 104 20.50 3.92 28.35
CA VAL A 104 19.59 3.49 29.41
C VAL A 104 20.34 2.51 30.32
N ASP A 105 21.01 3.07 31.32
CA ASP A 105 21.83 2.32 32.29
C ASP A 105 20.95 1.71 33.39
N SER A 106 20.14 0.73 33.05
CA SER A 106 19.41 -0.12 34.00
C SER A 106 19.92 -1.56 33.87
N ALA A 107 20.78 -1.93 34.79
CA ALA A 107 21.71 -3.05 34.72
C ALA A 107 21.13 -4.47 34.63
N ASP A 108 19.82 -4.69 34.64
CA ASP A 108 19.34 -6.08 34.78
C ASP A 108 18.15 -6.49 33.86
N GLU A 109 17.36 -5.58 33.31
CA GLU A 109 16.20 -5.95 32.48
C GLU A 109 16.19 -5.38 31.05
N SER A 110 17.11 -4.51 30.68
CA SER A 110 17.00 -3.69 29.46
C SER A 110 17.34 -4.42 28.15
N GLY A 111 18.17 -5.42 28.19
CA GLY A 111 18.67 -6.10 26.97
C GLY A 111 17.57 -6.77 26.15
N TRP A 112 16.67 -7.52 26.78
CA TRP A 112 15.58 -8.20 26.10
C TRP A 112 14.51 -7.24 25.58
N VAL A 113 14.27 -6.11 26.25
CA VAL A 113 13.32 -5.07 25.82
C VAL A 113 13.80 -4.42 24.53
N HIS A 114 15.10 -4.13 24.41
CA HIS A 114 15.69 -3.59 23.19
C HIS A 114 15.62 -4.59 22.02
N LEU A 115 15.86 -5.89 22.28
CA LEU A 115 15.67 -6.94 21.30
C LEU A 115 14.21 -7.01 20.82
N LEU A 116 13.26 -6.82 21.74
CA LEU A 116 11.85 -6.78 21.40
C LEU A 116 11.53 -5.59 20.47
N TYR A 117 12.02 -4.39 20.78
CA TYR A 117 11.83 -3.22 19.91
C TYR A 117 12.47 -3.38 18.53
N LEU A 118 13.66 -3.94 18.47
CA LEU A 118 14.30 -4.26 17.20
C LEU A 118 13.48 -5.27 16.39
N SER A 119 12.99 -6.32 17.03
CA SER A 119 12.15 -7.33 16.40
C SER A 119 10.86 -6.74 15.83
N TRP A 120 10.17 -5.91 16.62
CA TRP A 120 8.96 -5.21 16.17
C TRP A 120 9.21 -4.21 15.04
N SER A 121 10.41 -3.60 15.00
CA SER A 121 10.81 -2.72 13.90
C SER A 121 10.93 -3.50 12.59
N VAL A 122 11.48 -4.72 12.64
CA VAL A 122 11.52 -5.62 11.46
C VAL A 122 10.11 -6.00 11.02
N VAL A 123 9.24 -6.37 11.97
CA VAL A 123 7.84 -6.69 11.66
C VAL A 123 7.13 -5.50 11.03
N ALA A 124 7.33 -4.29 11.55
CA ALA A 124 6.75 -3.07 10.99
C ALA A 124 7.24 -2.80 9.56
N PHE A 125 8.53 -3.00 9.29
CA PHE A 125 9.10 -2.86 7.96
C PHE A 125 8.51 -3.89 6.98
N LEU A 126 8.46 -5.17 7.38
CA LEU A 126 7.88 -6.23 6.55
C LEU A 126 6.40 -6.02 6.29
N ALA A 127 5.63 -5.57 7.29
CA ALA A 127 4.22 -5.22 7.13
C ALA A 127 4.04 -4.07 6.12
N GLY A 128 4.83 -3.01 6.23
CA GLY A 128 4.82 -1.89 5.28
C GLY A 128 5.17 -2.34 3.85
N LYS A 129 6.21 -3.15 3.71
CA LYS A 129 6.60 -3.74 2.44
C LYS A 129 5.50 -4.60 1.83
N THR A 130 4.88 -5.47 2.62
CA THR A 130 3.79 -6.34 2.16
C THR A 130 2.60 -5.51 1.65
N VAL A 131 2.24 -4.42 2.32
CA VAL A 131 1.19 -3.49 1.86
C VAL A 131 1.55 -2.88 0.51
N ARG A 132 2.80 -2.50 0.32
CA ARG A 132 3.29 -1.97 -0.95
C ARG A 132 3.23 -3.01 -2.05
N ASP A 133 3.83 -4.19 -1.84
CA ASP A 133 3.88 -5.28 -2.83
C ASP A 133 2.46 -5.67 -3.27
N ARG A 134 1.51 -5.72 -2.33
CA ARG A 134 0.09 -5.94 -2.63
C ARG A 134 -0.51 -4.84 -3.52
N ARG A 135 -0.19 -3.57 -3.26
CA ARG A 135 -0.70 -2.46 -4.08
C ARG A 135 -0.15 -2.52 -5.49
N GLU A 136 1.14 -2.78 -5.65
CA GLU A 136 1.80 -2.92 -6.96
C GLU A 136 1.19 -4.10 -7.74
N LEU A 137 0.97 -5.24 -7.09
CA LEU A 137 0.33 -6.40 -7.70
C LEU A 137 -1.10 -6.10 -8.16
N LEU A 138 -1.91 -5.48 -7.29
CA LEU A 138 -3.29 -5.12 -7.63
C LEU A 138 -3.37 -4.11 -8.77
N THR A 139 -2.44 -3.17 -8.84
CA THR A 139 -2.36 -2.21 -9.95
C THR A 139 -2.03 -2.91 -11.26
N GLY A 140 -1.03 -3.80 -11.25
CA GLY A 140 -0.67 -4.60 -12.43
C GLY A 140 -1.79 -5.54 -12.90
N LEU A 141 -2.54 -6.15 -11.97
CA LEU A 141 -3.69 -6.99 -12.33
C LEU A 141 -4.84 -6.17 -12.94
N ARG A 142 -5.12 -4.97 -12.43
CA ARG A 142 -6.14 -4.07 -12.99
C ARG A 142 -5.79 -3.63 -14.40
N GLU A 143 -4.54 -3.33 -14.66
CA GLU A 143 -4.05 -2.94 -15.98
C GLU A 143 -4.16 -4.10 -16.98
N ARG A 144 -3.78 -5.31 -16.57
CA ARG A 144 -3.98 -6.52 -17.39
C ARG A 144 -5.45 -6.81 -17.68
N ASN A 145 -6.33 -6.70 -16.70
CA ASN A 145 -7.77 -6.90 -16.92
C ASN A 145 -8.33 -5.89 -17.90
N ARG A 146 -7.94 -4.62 -17.80
CA ARG A 146 -8.36 -3.59 -18.74
C ARG A 146 -7.92 -3.91 -20.18
N HIS A 147 -6.67 -4.33 -20.37
CA HIS A 147 -6.21 -4.75 -21.69
C HIS A 147 -6.96 -5.96 -22.24
N LEU A 148 -7.29 -6.93 -21.37
CA LEU A 148 -8.09 -8.08 -21.80
C LEU A 148 -9.51 -7.67 -22.22
N GLU A 149 -10.14 -6.77 -21.47
CA GLU A 149 -11.48 -6.24 -21.80
C GLU A 149 -11.45 -5.49 -23.13
N GLU A 150 -10.47 -4.60 -23.35
CA GLU A 150 -10.27 -3.87 -24.60
C GLU A 150 -10.09 -4.84 -25.79
N THR A 151 -9.25 -5.86 -25.64
CA THR A 151 -9.01 -6.88 -26.67
C THR A 151 -10.27 -7.69 -26.97
N GLN A 152 -11.01 -8.09 -25.94
CA GLN A 152 -12.27 -8.83 -26.11
C GLN A 152 -13.34 -8.01 -26.83
N GLU A 153 -13.45 -6.72 -26.53
CA GLU A 153 -14.35 -5.81 -27.22
C GLU A 153 -14.00 -5.67 -28.70
N GLU A 154 -12.70 -5.51 -29.02
CA GLU A 154 -12.23 -5.44 -30.41
C GLU A 154 -12.53 -6.73 -31.17
N GLU A 155 -12.23 -7.89 -30.57
CA GLU A 155 -12.55 -9.18 -31.16
C GLU A 155 -14.07 -9.37 -31.36
N ALA A 156 -14.90 -8.96 -30.40
CA ALA A 156 -16.34 -9.03 -30.52
C ALA A 156 -16.85 -8.15 -31.67
N ARG A 157 -16.35 -6.92 -31.80
CA ARG A 157 -16.69 -6.02 -32.92
C ARG A 157 -16.28 -6.63 -34.26
N ARG A 158 -15.09 -7.22 -34.31
CA ARG A 158 -14.58 -7.87 -35.51
C ARG A 158 -15.45 -9.07 -35.90
N ARG A 159 -15.82 -9.94 -34.98
CA ARG A 159 -16.71 -11.08 -35.24
C ARG A 159 -18.07 -10.63 -35.75
N VAL A 160 -18.64 -9.56 -35.17
CA VAL A 160 -19.92 -8.99 -35.67
C VAL A 160 -19.78 -8.46 -37.10
N ALA A 161 -18.67 -7.80 -37.43
CA ALA A 161 -18.42 -7.32 -38.79
C ALA A 161 -18.25 -8.47 -39.78
N GLU A 162 -17.49 -9.50 -39.43
CA GLU A 162 -17.30 -10.72 -40.27
C GLU A 162 -18.63 -11.44 -40.49
N GLU A 163 -19.46 -11.56 -39.43
CA GLU A 163 -20.79 -12.16 -39.52
C GLU A 163 -21.71 -11.39 -40.49
N ARG A 164 -21.71 -10.05 -40.40
CA ARG A 164 -22.51 -9.22 -41.31
C ARG A 164 -22.09 -9.42 -42.77
N VAL A 165 -20.80 -9.53 -43.03
CA VAL A 165 -20.30 -9.80 -44.40
C VAL A 165 -20.72 -11.19 -44.88
N ARG A 166 -20.70 -12.20 -43.99
CA ARG A 166 -21.17 -13.55 -44.32
C ARG A 166 -22.66 -13.55 -44.64
N ILE A 167 -23.49 -12.94 -43.79
CA ILE A 167 -24.93 -12.84 -44.04
C ILE A 167 -25.23 -12.10 -45.34
N ALA A 168 -24.51 -11.02 -45.62
CA ALA A 168 -24.70 -10.28 -46.88
C ALA A 168 -24.39 -11.13 -48.12
N ARG A 169 -23.36 -11.98 -48.10
CA ARG A 169 -23.06 -12.93 -49.16
C ARG A 169 -24.12 -13.99 -49.31
N ASP A 170 -24.55 -14.63 -48.23
CA ASP A 170 -25.56 -15.64 -48.22
C ASP A 170 -26.91 -15.11 -48.79
N LEU A 171 -27.28 -13.88 -48.40
CA LEU A 171 -28.45 -13.20 -48.97
C LEU A 171 -28.26 -12.88 -50.44
N HIS A 172 -27.09 -12.44 -50.88
CA HIS A 172 -26.81 -12.17 -52.27
C HIS A 172 -26.93 -13.45 -53.14
N ASP A 173 -26.39 -14.55 -52.64
CA ASP A 173 -26.44 -15.83 -53.34
C ASP A 173 -27.88 -16.36 -53.47
N ILE A 174 -28.69 -16.23 -52.39
CA ILE A 174 -30.13 -16.60 -52.42
C ILE A 174 -30.90 -15.72 -53.41
N VAL A 175 -30.66 -14.42 -53.41
CA VAL A 175 -31.33 -13.48 -54.29
C VAL A 175 -30.92 -13.75 -55.76
N ALA A 176 -29.61 -13.94 -56.02
CA ALA A 176 -29.11 -14.27 -57.35
C ALA A 176 -29.72 -15.58 -57.90
N HIS A 177 -29.80 -16.63 -57.06
CA HIS A 177 -30.38 -17.88 -57.41
C HIS A 177 -31.89 -17.76 -57.75
N ASN A 178 -32.65 -17.03 -56.95
CA ASN A 178 -34.06 -16.79 -57.18
C ASN A 178 -34.30 -15.97 -58.47
N ILE A 179 -33.51 -14.94 -58.75
CA ILE A 179 -33.59 -14.15 -59.98
C ILE A 179 -33.32 -15.05 -61.19
N ALA A 180 -32.28 -15.89 -61.11
CA ALA A 180 -31.94 -16.82 -62.19
C ALA A 180 -33.09 -17.82 -62.46
N ALA A 181 -33.70 -18.36 -61.39
CA ALA A 181 -34.86 -19.28 -61.50
C ALA A 181 -36.09 -18.60 -62.13
N ILE A 182 -36.40 -17.37 -61.70
CA ILE A 182 -37.51 -16.57 -62.25
C ILE A 182 -37.23 -16.25 -63.75
N SER A 183 -36.03 -15.89 -64.11
CA SER A 183 -35.63 -15.58 -65.49
C SER A 183 -35.77 -16.81 -66.39
N LEU A 184 -35.37 -17.98 -65.88
CA LEU A 184 -35.54 -19.26 -66.60
C LEU A 184 -37.00 -19.61 -66.82
N GLN A 185 -37.85 -19.45 -65.77
CA GLN A 185 -39.29 -19.69 -65.89
C GLN A 185 -39.95 -18.73 -66.89
N ALA A 186 -39.60 -17.45 -66.87
CA ALA A 186 -40.12 -16.48 -67.79
C ALA A 186 -39.72 -16.79 -69.26
N ALA A 187 -38.47 -17.21 -69.46
CA ALA A 187 -38.00 -17.62 -70.80
C ALA A 187 -38.72 -18.85 -71.30
N THR A 188 -38.97 -19.83 -70.42
CA THR A 188 -39.70 -21.06 -70.78
C THR A 188 -41.18 -20.78 -71.12
N GLY A 189 -41.85 -19.90 -70.32
CA GLY A 189 -43.23 -19.48 -70.56
C GLY A 189 -43.40 -18.70 -71.88
N ALA A 190 -42.43 -17.89 -72.29
CA ALA A 190 -42.46 -17.19 -73.55
C ALA A 190 -42.25 -18.10 -74.79
N TYR A 191 -41.77 -19.34 -74.59
CA TYR A 191 -41.56 -20.30 -75.70
C TYR A 191 -42.78 -21.18 -75.97
N VAL A 192 -43.71 -21.22 -74.99
CA VAL A 192 -44.94 -22.06 -75.07
C VAL A 192 -46.18 -21.26 -75.49
N ALA A 193 -46.10 -19.95 -75.52
CA ALA A 193 -47.14 -19.03 -76.02
C ALA A 193 -46.89 -18.68 -77.48
#